data_f35bab3ab56a6d285e0a969a7cfa4e88
#
_entry.id   f35bab3ab56a6d285e0a969a7cfa4e88
#
_cell.length_a   1.000
_cell.length_b   1.000
_cell.length_c   1.000
_cell.angle_alpha   90.00
_cell.angle_beta   90.00
_cell.angle_gamma   90.00
#
_symmetry.space_group_name_H-M   'P 1'
#
loop_
_entity.id
_entity.type
_entity.pdbx_description
1 polymer ?
#
loop_
_entity_poly.entity_id
_entity_poly.type
_entity_poly.pdbx_seq_one_letter_code
_entity_poly.pdbx_strand_id
1 'polypeptide(L)'
;MRIAVILLRWVMNFVYFFMKLLPTDGNKILFLSRQSDTPSEDFMSLSRRILDFKPDAKIVMITQRADSNPGSMLRFAGATLKSMRHLATARVCVLDSYWPAVSVLKHKKQLAVIQMWHAMGKIKKSGYQTLGKKFGRSHMIAEEMRMHHNYDVVIAGGRAFNPFYCASFGIDENILYNVGLPRMDDLRENVERSRELFYATYPQYRGKKIVLYAPTFRKGKVISANSIVRAFAPRKDTVLVVKYHPNQIKSMEAQMEAEKCDEVPTSVVLSVADCVITDYSAIAIEAAVLDKPLYFYLFDYEDYLSHNGLNVNLPDELPQSVYTSAKALEKAIRTGRYDTEAYEEFREKYLPDMSGRATDKIANLIIGCMENDKHDAIRKIISQQAAVGSTLDSKDTVRT
;
A
#
# COMPACT_ATOMS: atom_id res chain seq x y z
N MET A 1 27.67 2.02 -17.62
CA MET A 1 26.52 2.22 -16.72
C MET A 1 26.81 1.71 -15.29
N ARG A 2 27.26 0.45 -15.07
CA ARG A 2 27.57 -0.11 -13.71
C ARG A 2 28.58 0.74 -12.94
N ILE A 3 29.70 1.11 -13.56
CA ILE A 3 30.76 1.95 -12.95
C ILE A 3 30.18 3.31 -12.50
N ALA A 4 29.34 3.96 -13.32
CA ALA A 4 28.72 5.23 -12.96
C ALA A 4 27.82 5.13 -11.74
N VAL A 5 27.07 4.04 -11.59
CA VAL A 5 26.22 3.79 -10.42
C VAL A 5 27.07 3.56 -9.17
N ILE A 6 28.16 2.79 -9.29
CA ILE A 6 29.13 2.56 -8.21
C ILE A 6 29.77 3.89 -7.77
N LEU A 7 30.24 4.70 -8.71
CA LEU A 7 30.82 6.03 -8.42
C LEU A 7 29.81 6.94 -7.73
N LEU A 8 28.57 7.00 -8.23
CA LEU A 8 27.50 7.78 -7.60
C LEU A 8 27.30 7.35 -6.14
N ARG A 9 27.24 6.05 -5.88
CA ARG A 9 27.09 5.50 -4.52
C ARG A 9 28.27 5.89 -3.62
N TRP A 10 29.50 5.85 -4.13
CA TRP A 10 30.69 6.29 -3.43
C TRP A 10 30.63 7.78 -3.07
N VAL A 11 30.32 8.62 -4.04
CA VAL A 11 30.17 10.08 -3.83
C VAL A 11 29.09 10.37 -2.80
N MET A 12 27.94 9.74 -2.92
CA MET A 12 26.85 9.91 -1.95
C MET A 12 27.28 9.54 -0.53
N ASN A 13 27.97 8.39 -0.35
CA ASN A 13 28.47 7.98 0.95
C ASN A 13 29.56 8.90 1.49
N PHE A 14 30.43 9.41 0.62
CA PHE A 14 31.47 10.38 1.00
C PHE A 14 30.85 11.67 1.51
N VAL A 15 29.92 12.26 0.77
CA VAL A 15 29.19 13.46 1.21
C VAL A 15 28.41 13.20 2.50
N TYR A 16 27.76 12.06 2.58
CA TYR A 16 26.96 11.68 3.75
C TYR A 16 27.82 11.45 4.99
N PHE A 17 29.07 11.02 4.84
CA PHE A 17 30.01 10.89 5.94
C PHE A 17 30.20 12.20 6.70
N PHE A 18 30.34 13.32 6.00
CA PHE A 18 30.42 14.65 6.63
C PHE A 18 29.09 15.09 7.23
N MET A 19 27.98 14.78 6.56
CA MET A 19 26.64 15.09 7.11
C MET A 19 26.37 14.35 8.43
N LYS A 20 26.93 13.16 8.63
CA LYS A 20 26.82 12.39 9.90
C LYS A 20 27.54 13.03 11.07
N LEU A 21 28.42 14.02 10.86
CA LEU A 21 29.03 14.81 11.93
C LEU A 21 27.99 15.72 12.63
N LEU A 22 26.91 16.07 11.95
CA LEU A 22 25.80 16.80 12.55
C LEU A 22 25.17 15.98 13.69
N PRO A 23 24.76 16.62 14.80
CA PRO A 23 24.11 15.92 15.89
C PRO A 23 22.78 15.30 15.46
N THR A 24 22.41 14.19 16.06
CA THR A 24 21.09 13.60 15.89
C THR A 24 20.09 14.32 16.80
N ASP A 25 18.98 14.76 16.24
CA ASP A 25 17.85 15.28 17.01
C ASP A 25 16.95 14.09 17.39
N GLY A 26 16.90 13.77 18.68
CA GLY A 26 16.12 12.65 19.23
C GLY A 26 14.62 12.74 18.96
N ASN A 27 14.11 13.96 18.76
CA ASN A 27 12.67 14.20 18.52
C ASN A 27 12.32 14.30 17.02
N LYS A 28 13.29 14.09 16.12
CA LYS A 28 13.08 14.26 14.69
C LYS A 28 12.70 12.98 13.97
N ILE A 29 11.58 13.04 13.28
CA ILE A 29 11.06 11.98 12.41
C ILE A 29 11.06 12.48 10.97
N LEU A 30 11.59 11.68 10.07
CA LEU A 30 11.63 11.94 8.63
C LEU A 30 10.67 11.00 7.91
N PHE A 31 9.71 11.55 7.16
CA PHE A 31 8.84 10.80 6.26
C PHE A 31 9.29 10.98 4.81
N LEU A 32 9.39 9.88 4.07
CA LEU A 32 9.85 9.86 2.67
C LEU A 32 8.84 9.13 1.78
N SER A 33 8.36 9.81 0.73
CA SER A 33 7.53 9.21 -0.30
C SER A 33 7.96 9.62 -1.70
N ARG A 34 7.89 8.65 -2.63
CA ARG A 34 8.02 8.92 -4.07
C ARG A 34 6.74 8.58 -4.86
N GLN A 35 5.64 8.33 -4.16
CA GLN A 35 4.36 7.99 -4.78
C GLN A 35 3.62 9.21 -5.30
N SER A 36 3.73 10.33 -4.59
CA SER A 36 3.06 11.59 -4.86
C SER A 36 3.97 12.77 -4.52
N ASP A 37 3.62 13.96 -4.99
CA ASP A 37 4.24 15.22 -4.58
C ASP A 37 3.62 15.79 -3.28
N THR A 38 2.56 15.15 -2.79
CA THR A 38 1.89 15.46 -1.51
C THR A 38 1.96 14.27 -0.56
N PRO A 39 1.95 14.49 0.77
CA PRO A 39 1.89 13.40 1.75
C PRO A 39 0.64 12.53 1.55
N SER A 40 0.79 11.21 1.77
CA SER A 40 -0.33 10.28 1.77
C SER A 40 -1.21 10.45 3.01
N GLU A 41 -2.46 9.99 2.92
CA GLU A 41 -3.38 9.94 4.08
C GLU A 41 -2.76 9.12 5.22
N ASP A 42 -2.09 8.00 4.94
CA ASP A 42 -1.38 7.21 5.95
C ASP A 42 -0.34 8.04 6.70
N PHE A 43 0.47 8.86 5.98
CA PHE A 43 1.47 9.72 6.62
C PHE A 43 0.81 10.83 7.44
N MET A 44 -0.28 11.39 6.95
CA MET A 44 -1.00 12.45 7.66
C MET A 44 -1.69 11.94 8.93
N SER A 45 -2.36 10.79 8.88
CA SER A 45 -3.00 10.17 10.03
C SER A 45 -1.97 9.75 11.08
N LEU A 46 -0.88 9.11 10.64
CA LEU A 46 0.20 8.69 11.52
C LEU A 46 0.91 9.89 12.17
N SER A 47 1.18 10.95 11.41
CA SER A 47 1.86 12.13 11.94
C SER A 47 1.02 12.87 12.99
N ARG A 48 -0.29 12.99 12.76
CA ARG A 48 -1.22 13.54 13.76
C ARG A 48 -1.18 12.71 15.04
N ARG A 49 -1.27 11.39 14.91
CA ARG A 49 -1.27 10.51 16.07
C ARG A 49 0.03 10.52 16.85
N ILE A 50 1.17 10.65 16.17
CA ILE A 50 2.47 10.84 16.82
C ILE A 50 2.49 12.14 17.63
N LEU A 51 1.97 13.24 17.08
CA LEU A 51 1.92 14.52 17.77
C LEU A 51 0.94 14.52 18.96
N ASP A 52 -0.13 13.73 18.90
CA ASP A 52 -1.03 13.52 20.06
C ASP A 52 -0.29 12.84 21.22
N PHE A 53 0.55 11.85 20.94
CA PHE A 53 1.30 11.10 21.96
C PHE A 53 2.61 11.81 22.38
N LYS A 54 3.24 12.53 21.47
CA LYS A 54 4.53 13.21 21.65
C LYS A 54 4.51 14.59 20.98
N PRO A 55 3.96 15.61 21.66
CA PRO A 55 3.78 16.96 21.08
C PRO A 55 5.08 17.67 20.69
N ASP A 56 6.23 17.28 21.26
CA ASP A 56 7.56 17.83 20.96
C ASP A 56 8.25 17.13 19.77
N ALA A 57 7.58 16.16 19.10
CA ALA A 57 8.10 15.50 17.92
C ALA A 57 8.21 16.47 16.73
N LYS A 58 9.36 16.44 16.04
CA LYS A 58 9.65 17.29 14.88
C LYS A 58 9.48 16.48 13.60
N ILE A 59 8.37 16.65 12.92
CA ILE A 59 8.04 15.93 11.72
C ILE A 59 8.55 16.66 10.48
N VAL A 60 9.32 15.97 9.65
CA VAL A 60 9.77 16.44 8.34
C VAL A 60 9.26 15.49 7.29
N MET A 61 8.55 15.99 6.28
CA MET A 61 8.07 15.21 5.15
C MET A 61 8.77 15.64 3.87
N ILE A 62 9.30 14.67 3.11
CA ILE A 62 9.83 14.88 1.76
C ILE A 62 9.08 13.94 0.84
N THR A 63 8.21 14.53 0.05
CA THR A 63 7.40 13.82 -0.94
C THR A 63 7.78 14.33 -2.32
N GLN A 64 8.17 13.44 -3.21
CA GLN A 64 8.53 13.81 -4.57
C GLN A 64 8.29 12.64 -5.50
N ARG A 65 7.31 12.79 -6.37
CA ARG A 65 7.00 11.77 -7.38
C ARG A 65 8.20 11.55 -8.31
N ALA A 66 8.51 10.29 -8.57
CA ALA A 66 9.59 9.88 -9.46
C ALA A 66 8.99 9.35 -10.77
N ASP A 67 8.79 10.24 -11.73
CA ASP A 67 8.39 9.93 -13.11
C ASP A 67 9.61 9.82 -14.03
N SER A 68 9.40 9.26 -15.23
CA SER A 68 10.47 9.04 -16.21
C SER A 68 10.86 10.31 -17.02
N ASN A 69 10.17 11.43 -16.82
CA ASN A 69 10.56 12.68 -17.53
C ASN A 69 11.77 13.36 -16.85
N PRO A 70 12.66 14.01 -17.62
CA PRO A 70 13.89 14.60 -17.10
C PRO A 70 13.70 15.61 -15.96
N GLY A 71 12.66 16.45 -16.04
CA GLY A 71 12.35 17.44 -15.01
C GLY A 71 11.94 16.79 -13.67
N SER A 72 11.14 15.71 -13.71
CA SER A 72 10.79 14.95 -12.52
C SER A 72 12.01 14.23 -11.93
N MET A 73 12.87 13.68 -12.79
CA MET A 73 14.11 13.03 -12.35
C MET A 73 15.04 14.01 -11.63
N LEU A 74 15.19 15.25 -12.15
CA LEU A 74 16.01 16.29 -11.51
C LEU A 74 15.43 16.71 -10.16
N ARG A 75 14.11 16.95 -10.06
CA ARG A 75 13.44 17.24 -8.78
C ARG A 75 13.63 16.10 -7.77
N PHE A 76 13.47 14.86 -8.22
CA PHE A 76 13.67 13.69 -7.36
C PHE A 76 15.13 13.56 -6.89
N ALA A 77 16.11 13.86 -7.74
CA ALA A 77 17.52 13.91 -7.35
C ALA A 77 17.76 14.99 -6.27
N GLY A 78 17.20 16.19 -6.44
CA GLY A 78 17.23 17.25 -5.43
C GLY A 78 16.59 16.84 -4.11
N ALA A 79 15.41 16.20 -4.15
CA ALA A 79 14.75 15.66 -2.98
C ALA A 79 15.59 14.56 -2.29
N THR A 80 16.25 13.72 -3.07
CA THR A 80 17.18 12.69 -2.57
C THR A 80 18.34 13.32 -1.82
N LEU A 81 19.00 14.32 -2.39
CA LEU A 81 20.10 15.08 -1.74
C LEU A 81 19.62 15.77 -0.46
N LYS A 82 18.47 16.44 -0.49
CA LYS A 82 17.85 17.06 0.68
C LYS A 82 17.60 16.02 1.77
N SER A 83 17.12 14.83 1.42
CA SER A 83 16.84 13.76 2.37
C SER A 83 18.09 13.26 3.09
N MET A 84 19.28 13.30 2.46
CA MET A 84 20.54 12.86 3.08
C MET A 84 20.84 13.63 4.37
N ARG A 85 20.69 14.98 4.37
CA ARG A 85 20.87 15.79 5.59
C ARG A 85 19.88 15.40 6.68
N HIS A 86 18.63 15.14 6.30
CA HIS A 86 17.61 14.76 7.27
C HIS A 86 17.84 13.35 7.80
N LEU A 87 18.26 12.39 6.97
CA LEU A 87 18.66 11.04 7.39
C LEU A 87 19.85 11.05 8.36
N ALA A 88 20.79 11.99 8.19
CA ALA A 88 21.95 12.15 9.08
C ALA A 88 21.56 12.69 10.47
N THR A 89 20.43 13.35 10.60
CA THR A 89 20.03 14.07 11.82
C THR A 89 18.71 13.59 12.43
N ALA A 90 17.95 12.71 11.77
CA ALA A 90 16.73 12.13 12.31
C ALA A 90 17.00 10.95 13.25
N ARG A 91 16.09 10.70 14.17
CA ARG A 91 16.05 9.53 15.02
C ARG A 91 15.28 8.38 14.37
N VAL A 92 14.21 8.71 13.64
CA VAL A 92 13.39 7.74 12.90
C VAL A 92 13.18 8.22 11.47
N CYS A 93 13.24 7.29 10.52
CA CYS A 93 12.84 7.48 9.13
C CYS A 93 11.70 6.51 8.78
N VAL A 94 10.59 7.03 8.35
CA VAL A 94 9.43 6.28 7.86
C VAL A 94 9.31 6.48 6.36
N LEU A 95 9.13 5.40 5.60
CA LEU A 95 8.98 5.51 4.14
C LEU A 95 7.90 4.54 3.64
N ASP A 96 7.21 4.93 2.56
CA ASP A 96 6.15 4.14 1.91
C ASP A 96 6.59 3.49 0.59
N SER A 97 7.82 3.73 0.19
CA SER A 97 8.36 3.28 -1.10
C SER A 97 9.87 3.16 -1.05
N TYR A 98 10.47 2.52 -2.05
CA TYR A 98 11.93 2.48 -2.18
C TYR A 98 12.50 3.91 -2.32
N TRP A 99 13.43 4.29 -1.44
CA TRP A 99 14.14 5.57 -1.49
C TRP A 99 15.64 5.36 -1.59
N PRO A 100 16.31 5.83 -2.68
CA PRO A 100 17.72 5.50 -2.93
C PRO A 100 18.67 5.85 -1.77
N ALA A 101 18.55 7.06 -1.21
CA ALA A 101 19.43 7.49 -0.11
C ALA A 101 19.28 6.61 1.14
N VAL A 102 18.08 6.07 1.44
CA VAL A 102 17.90 5.13 2.55
C VAL A 102 18.68 3.84 2.29
N SER A 103 18.59 3.30 1.07
CA SER A 103 19.15 1.99 0.76
C SER A 103 20.66 1.98 0.55
N VAL A 104 21.23 3.06 -0.03
CA VAL A 104 22.66 3.06 -0.41
C VAL A 104 23.60 3.65 0.63
N LEU A 105 23.08 4.45 1.57
CA LEU A 105 23.91 5.16 2.55
C LEU A 105 24.20 4.28 3.78
N LYS A 106 25.36 4.52 4.38
CA LYS A 106 25.76 3.91 5.66
C LYS A 106 25.29 4.82 6.80
N HIS A 107 24.07 4.55 7.31
CA HIS A 107 23.43 5.36 8.34
C HIS A 107 24.12 5.29 9.72
N LYS A 108 23.77 6.23 10.59
CA LYS A 108 24.09 6.16 12.02
C LYS A 108 23.35 4.97 12.65
N LYS A 109 23.96 4.31 13.62
CA LYS A 109 23.36 3.14 14.30
C LYS A 109 22.03 3.44 14.99
N GLN A 110 21.87 4.66 15.49
CA GLN A 110 20.66 5.09 16.19
C GLN A 110 19.48 5.46 15.28
N LEU A 111 19.67 5.60 13.96
CA LEU A 111 18.56 5.86 13.03
C LEU A 111 17.74 4.56 12.89
N ALA A 112 16.46 4.62 13.26
CA ALA A 112 15.49 3.57 12.96
C ALA A 112 14.85 3.81 11.59
N VAL A 113 14.78 2.79 10.75
CA VAL A 113 14.21 2.87 9.40
C VAL A 113 13.02 1.93 9.29
N ILE A 114 11.83 2.51 9.14
CA ILE A 114 10.55 1.81 9.11
C ILE A 114 9.96 1.93 7.70
N GLN A 115 9.86 0.81 6.98
CA GLN A 115 9.18 0.73 5.70
C GLN A 115 7.70 0.44 5.92
N MET A 116 6.82 1.40 5.67
CA MET A 116 5.37 1.20 5.75
C MET A 116 4.77 0.56 4.50
N TRP A 117 5.42 0.76 3.34
CA TRP A 117 4.82 0.49 2.05
C TRP A 117 3.56 1.33 1.80
N HIS A 118 2.90 1.11 0.66
CA HIS A 118 1.72 1.89 0.25
C HIS A 118 0.52 1.00 -0.13
N ALA A 119 0.61 -0.28 0.20
CA ALA A 119 -0.45 -1.25 -0.05
C ALA A 119 -0.54 -2.24 1.12
N MET A 120 -1.75 -2.54 1.55
CA MET A 120 -2.01 -3.43 2.69
C MET A 120 -1.73 -4.90 2.39
N GLY A 121 -1.61 -5.26 1.12
CA GLY A 121 -1.37 -6.63 0.68
C GLY A 121 -0.33 -6.72 -0.44
N LYS A 122 0.14 -7.92 -0.68
CA LYS A 122 1.12 -8.27 -1.73
C LYS A 122 0.49 -9.18 -2.79
N ILE A 123 -0.69 -8.83 -3.28
CA ILE A 123 -1.37 -9.60 -4.34
C ILE A 123 -0.50 -9.67 -5.60
N LYS A 124 0.08 -8.53 -6.00
CA LYS A 124 1.00 -8.43 -7.16
C LYS A 124 2.44 -8.67 -6.75
N LYS A 125 3.22 -9.31 -7.61
CA LYS A 125 4.69 -9.35 -7.49
C LYS A 125 5.27 -7.94 -7.62
N SER A 126 6.32 -7.66 -6.84
CA SER A 126 7.01 -6.37 -6.82
C SER A 126 8.46 -6.51 -6.36
N GLY A 127 9.24 -5.42 -6.42
CA GLY A 127 10.62 -5.41 -5.94
C GLY A 127 11.48 -6.47 -6.62
N TYR A 128 12.19 -7.27 -5.82
CA TYR A 128 13.07 -8.34 -6.33
C TYR A 128 12.34 -9.40 -7.14
N GLN A 129 11.06 -9.67 -6.89
CA GLN A 129 10.27 -10.65 -7.64
C GLN A 129 10.03 -10.26 -9.12
N THR A 130 10.28 -9.01 -9.48
CA THR A 130 10.04 -8.47 -10.84
C THR A 130 11.32 -8.06 -11.55
N LEU A 131 12.49 -8.38 -11.03
CA LEU A 131 13.76 -8.08 -11.68
C LEU A 131 13.86 -8.76 -13.05
N GLY A 132 14.38 -8.03 -14.03
CA GLY A 132 14.53 -8.51 -15.40
C GLY A 132 13.23 -8.64 -16.20
N LYS A 133 12.06 -8.47 -15.57
CA LYS A 133 10.77 -8.44 -16.29
C LYS A 133 10.58 -7.12 -17.05
N LYS A 134 9.69 -7.10 -18.04
CA LYS A 134 9.41 -5.95 -18.92
C LYS A 134 9.19 -4.62 -18.18
N PHE A 135 8.53 -4.64 -17.03
CA PHE A 135 8.25 -3.44 -16.23
C PHE A 135 9.04 -3.38 -14.91
N GLY A 136 9.90 -4.37 -14.69
CA GLY A 136 10.79 -4.43 -13.53
C GLY A 136 12.08 -3.63 -13.71
N ARG A 137 12.93 -3.66 -12.70
CA ARG A 137 14.27 -3.06 -12.76
C ARG A 137 15.27 -4.08 -13.29
N SER A 138 16.41 -3.59 -13.81
CA SER A 138 17.53 -4.47 -14.13
C SER A 138 18.17 -5.01 -12.84
N HIS A 139 18.64 -6.26 -12.90
CA HIS A 139 19.37 -6.90 -11.79
C HIS A 139 20.55 -6.05 -11.32
N MET A 140 21.36 -5.55 -12.27
CA MET A 140 22.52 -4.72 -11.97
C MET A 140 22.17 -3.44 -11.21
N ILE A 141 21.09 -2.74 -11.60
CA ILE A 141 20.68 -1.51 -10.90
C ILE A 141 20.15 -1.85 -9.50
N ALA A 142 19.37 -2.92 -9.34
CA ALA A 142 18.86 -3.33 -8.06
C ALA A 142 19.99 -3.68 -7.07
N GLU A 143 20.99 -4.43 -7.54
CA GLU A 143 22.17 -4.81 -6.77
C GLU A 143 23.03 -3.58 -6.39
N GLU A 144 23.46 -2.78 -7.36
CA GLU A 144 24.37 -1.65 -7.11
C GLU A 144 23.69 -0.54 -6.29
N MET A 145 22.39 -0.34 -6.46
CA MET A 145 21.60 0.60 -5.65
C MET A 145 21.10 -0.01 -4.33
N ARG A 146 21.51 -1.24 -4.01
CA ARG A 146 21.17 -1.94 -2.77
C ARG A 146 19.66 -1.86 -2.49
N MET A 147 18.85 -2.20 -3.50
CA MET A 147 17.41 -2.03 -3.42
C MET A 147 16.83 -2.68 -2.16
N HIS A 148 16.00 -1.94 -1.43
CA HIS A 148 15.34 -2.37 -0.19
C HIS A 148 16.27 -2.73 1.00
N HIS A 149 17.54 -2.31 0.99
CA HIS A 149 18.41 -2.44 2.15
C HIS A 149 18.12 -1.39 3.24
N ASN A 150 18.62 -1.67 4.44
CA ASN A 150 18.62 -0.81 5.62
C ASN A 150 17.24 -0.61 6.27
N TYR A 151 16.29 -1.51 6.07
CA TYR A 151 15.04 -1.50 6.83
C TYR A 151 15.25 -2.21 8.18
N ASP A 152 14.86 -1.57 9.27
CA ASP A 152 14.84 -2.18 10.61
C ASP A 152 13.48 -2.86 10.87
N VAL A 153 12.38 -2.30 10.32
CA VAL A 153 11.03 -2.85 10.40
C VAL A 153 10.31 -2.63 9.07
N VAL A 154 9.50 -3.61 8.68
CA VAL A 154 8.57 -3.49 7.56
C VAL A 154 7.15 -3.71 8.07
N ILE A 155 6.29 -2.71 7.91
CA ILE A 155 4.87 -2.82 8.22
C ILE A 155 4.21 -3.70 7.15
N ALA A 156 3.51 -4.73 7.60
CA ALA A 156 2.87 -5.71 6.74
C ALA A 156 1.38 -5.86 7.04
N GLY A 157 0.63 -6.38 6.08
CA GLY A 157 -0.76 -6.80 6.23
C GLY A 157 -0.89 -8.16 6.93
N GLY A 158 -1.85 -8.98 6.53
CA GLY A 158 -2.04 -10.32 7.06
C GLY A 158 -0.80 -11.21 6.91
N ARG A 159 -0.62 -12.16 7.82
CA ARG A 159 0.58 -13.02 7.87
C ARG A 159 0.77 -13.86 6.61
N ALA A 160 -0.31 -14.23 5.92
CA ALA A 160 -0.22 -14.94 4.65
C ALA A 160 0.57 -14.17 3.56
N PHE A 161 0.74 -12.86 3.71
CA PHE A 161 1.58 -12.07 2.83
C PHE A 161 3.08 -12.07 3.21
N ASN A 162 3.48 -12.59 4.37
CA ASN A 162 4.87 -12.51 4.85
C ASN A 162 5.89 -13.08 3.85
N PRO A 163 5.71 -14.28 3.26
CA PRO A 163 6.64 -14.80 2.26
C PRO A 163 6.80 -13.87 1.06
N PHE A 164 5.73 -13.15 0.69
CA PHE A 164 5.74 -12.23 -0.44
C PHE A 164 6.40 -10.90 -0.11
N TYR A 165 6.29 -10.41 1.13
CA TYR A 165 7.08 -9.27 1.61
C TYR A 165 8.57 -9.63 1.62
N CYS A 166 8.94 -10.79 2.17
CA CYS A 166 10.32 -11.27 2.19
C CYS A 166 10.90 -11.38 0.78
N ALA A 167 10.20 -12.04 -0.14
CA ALA A 167 10.62 -12.18 -1.52
C ALA A 167 10.67 -10.85 -2.30
N SER A 168 9.75 -9.91 -2.00
CA SER A 168 9.72 -8.59 -2.65
C SER A 168 10.86 -7.69 -2.23
N PHE A 169 11.25 -7.73 -0.95
CA PHE A 169 12.22 -6.80 -0.39
C PHE A 169 13.57 -7.44 -0.10
N GLY A 170 13.71 -8.77 -0.19
CA GLY A 170 14.93 -9.49 0.15
C GLY A 170 15.26 -9.36 1.63
N ILE A 171 14.28 -9.56 2.49
CA ILE A 171 14.36 -9.40 3.95
C ILE A 171 13.94 -10.68 4.66
N ASP A 172 14.33 -10.81 5.91
CA ASP A 172 13.88 -11.88 6.79
C ASP A 172 12.50 -11.54 7.41
N GLU A 173 11.74 -12.57 7.76
CA GLU A 173 10.41 -12.41 8.34
C GLU A 173 10.44 -11.76 9.73
N ASN A 174 11.53 -11.87 10.45
CA ASN A 174 11.72 -11.34 11.81
C ASN A 174 11.67 -9.82 11.93
N ILE A 175 11.67 -9.08 10.81
CA ILE A 175 11.48 -7.62 10.78
C ILE A 175 10.08 -7.19 10.31
N LEU A 176 9.17 -8.16 10.07
CA LEU A 176 7.80 -7.86 9.67
C LEU A 176 6.93 -7.54 10.90
N TYR A 177 6.17 -6.46 10.81
CA TYR A 177 5.18 -6.07 11.81
C TYR A 177 3.79 -6.06 11.17
N ASN A 178 2.98 -7.09 11.42
CA ASN A 178 1.70 -7.38 10.77
C ASN A 178 0.53 -6.62 11.41
N VAL A 179 0.52 -5.31 11.28
CA VAL A 179 -0.51 -4.44 11.88
C VAL A 179 -1.34 -3.68 10.86
N GLY A 180 -1.00 -3.80 9.57
CA GLY A 180 -1.68 -3.06 8.51
C GLY A 180 -1.25 -1.59 8.46
N LEU A 181 -2.05 -0.74 7.81
CA LEU A 181 -1.76 0.67 7.55
C LEU A 181 -2.77 1.59 8.26
N PRO A 182 -2.40 2.85 8.56
CA PRO A 182 -3.29 3.82 9.19
C PRO A 182 -4.65 4.00 8.51
N ARG A 183 -4.69 3.91 7.17
CA ARG A 183 -5.95 4.01 6.41
C ARG A 183 -6.99 2.96 6.77
N MET A 184 -6.59 1.82 7.35
CA MET A 184 -7.55 0.81 7.83
C MET A 184 -8.40 1.34 8.98
N ASP A 185 -7.76 2.09 9.89
CA ASP A 185 -8.46 2.72 11.00
C ASP A 185 -9.42 3.78 10.45
N ASP A 186 -8.92 4.64 9.54
CA ASP A 186 -9.72 5.69 8.91
C ASP A 186 -10.93 5.12 8.16
N LEU A 187 -10.76 4.00 7.43
CA LEU A 187 -11.86 3.31 6.74
C LEU A 187 -12.92 2.81 7.72
N ARG A 188 -12.52 2.19 8.83
CA ARG A 188 -13.45 1.60 9.82
C ARG A 188 -14.16 2.66 10.65
N GLU A 189 -13.45 3.69 11.08
CA GLU A 189 -13.95 4.71 11.99
C GLU A 189 -14.81 5.77 11.30
N ASN A 190 -14.61 6.00 10.01
CA ASN A 190 -15.28 7.07 9.27
C ASN A 190 -16.37 6.57 8.30
N VAL A 191 -16.90 5.37 8.45
CA VAL A 191 -17.92 4.80 7.54
C VAL A 191 -19.14 5.73 7.43
N GLU A 192 -19.74 6.13 8.56
CA GLU A 192 -20.94 6.96 8.56
C GLU A 192 -20.66 8.36 8.00
N ARG A 193 -19.56 8.98 8.40
CA ARG A 193 -19.14 10.27 7.85
C ARG A 193 -18.90 10.21 6.34
N SER A 194 -18.29 9.14 5.86
CA SER A 194 -18.09 8.91 4.43
C SER A 194 -19.43 8.75 3.70
N ARG A 195 -20.37 8.06 4.32
CA ARG A 195 -21.72 7.86 3.81
C ARG A 195 -22.49 9.20 3.70
N GLU A 196 -22.42 10.00 4.75
CA GLU A 196 -23.01 11.34 4.76
C GLU A 196 -22.40 12.22 3.67
N LEU A 197 -21.08 12.26 3.56
CA LEU A 197 -20.37 13.02 2.53
C LEU A 197 -20.76 12.57 1.12
N PHE A 198 -20.78 11.25 0.87
CA PHE A 198 -21.16 10.73 -0.46
C PHE A 198 -22.56 11.16 -0.87
N TYR A 199 -23.56 10.97 0.01
CA TYR A 199 -24.95 11.30 -0.32
C TYR A 199 -25.28 12.80 -0.19
N ALA A 200 -24.44 13.60 0.43
CA ALA A 200 -24.50 15.05 0.33
C ALA A 200 -24.02 15.54 -1.04
N THR A 201 -22.94 14.90 -1.56
CA THR A 201 -22.34 15.23 -2.86
C THR A 201 -23.17 14.66 -4.03
N TYR A 202 -23.73 13.46 -3.87
CA TYR A 202 -24.48 12.72 -4.91
C TYR A 202 -25.86 12.27 -4.40
N PRO A 203 -26.79 13.22 -4.12
CA PRO A 203 -28.11 12.89 -3.57
C PRO A 203 -28.98 12.05 -4.50
N GLN A 204 -28.72 12.08 -5.81
CA GLN A 204 -29.42 11.30 -6.84
C GLN A 204 -29.16 9.79 -6.74
N TYR A 205 -28.18 9.35 -5.94
CA TYR A 205 -27.87 7.94 -5.76
C TYR A 205 -28.46 7.34 -4.47
N ARG A 206 -29.20 8.13 -3.69
CA ARG A 206 -29.92 7.60 -2.53
C ARG A 206 -30.90 6.51 -2.94
N GLY A 207 -30.89 5.38 -2.23
CA GLY A 207 -31.74 4.22 -2.50
C GLY A 207 -31.32 3.37 -3.69
N LYS A 208 -30.19 3.69 -4.36
CA LYS A 208 -29.62 2.84 -5.41
C LYS A 208 -28.52 1.95 -4.85
N LYS A 209 -28.36 0.77 -5.46
CA LYS A 209 -27.22 -0.11 -5.21
C LYS A 209 -25.95 0.50 -5.81
N ILE A 210 -24.92 0.69 -5.01
CA ILE A 210 -23.63 1.25 -5.45
C ILE A 210 -22.64 0.11 -5.68
N VAL A 211 -22.17 -0.04 -6.92
CA VAL A 211 -21.14 -1.00 -7.31
C VAL A 211 -19.86 -0.23 -7.64
N LEU A 212 -18.80 -0.46 -6.87
CA LEU A 212 -17.50 0.16 -7.14
C LEU A 212 -16.68 -0.75 -8.05
N TYR A 213 -16.23 -0.24 -9.21
CA TYR A 213 -15.21 -0.87 -10.03
C TYR A 213 -13.89 -0.09 -9.94
N ALA A 214 -12.85 -0.72 -9.38
CA ALA A 214 -11.54 -0.11 -9.17
C ALA A 214 -10.42 -0.96 -9.81
N PRO A 215 -10.18 -0.80 -11.14
CA PRO A 215 -9.17 -1.58 -11.85
C PRO A 215 -7.74 -1.15 -11.52
N THR A 216 -6.81 -2.10 -11.57
CA THR A 216 -5.37 -1.86 -11.46
C THR A 216 -4.85 -1.09 -12.67
N PHE A 217 -3.94 -0.15 -12.44
CA PHE A 217 -3.16 0.51 -13.50
C PHE A 217 -2.34 -0.51 -14.32
N ARG A 218 -2.37 -0.36 -15.65
CA ARG A 218 -1.57 -1.12 -16.61
C ARG A 218 -0.56 -0.19 -17.29
N LYS A 219 0.72 -0.41 -17.03
CA LYS A 219 1.78 0.38 -17.68
C LYS A 219 1.83 0.10 -19.18
N GLY A 220 1.70 1.16 -20.00
CA GLY A 220 1.73 1.05 -21.46
C GLY A 220 0.48 0.43 -22.11
N LYS A 221 -0.61 0.25 -21.36
CA LYS A 221 -1.88 -0.28 -21.89
C LYS A 221 -3.05 0.54 -21.30
N VAL A 222 -3.96 0.96 -22.16
CA VAL A 222 -5.20 1.59 -21.73
C VAL A 222 -6.20 0.51 -21.35
N ILE A 223 -6.75 0.60 -20.12
CA ILE A 223 -7.83 -0.29 -19.69
C ILE A 223 -9.15 0.33 -20.09
N SER A 224 -9.96 -0.40 -20.85
CA SER A 224 -11.32 0.01 -21.14
C SER A 224 -12.30 -0.61 -20.16
N ALA A 225 -13.04 0.23 -19.44
CA ALA A 225 -14.19 -0.22 -18.65
C ALA A 225 -15.45 -0.44 -19.50
N ASN A 226 -15.39 -0.24 -20.81
CA ASN A 226 -16.58 -0.25 -21.68
C ASN A 226 -17.41 -1.55 -21.58
N SER A 227 -16.77 -2.71 -21.44
CA SER A 227 -17.50 -3.99 -21.30
C SER A 227 -18.27 -4.08 -19.97
N ILE A 228 -17.71 -3.62 -18.87
CA ILE A 228 -18.40 -3.55 -17.57
C ILE A 228 -19.50 -2.47 -17.62
N VAL A 229 -19.19 -1.27 -18.10
CA VAL A 229 -20.17 -0.17 -18.23
C VAL A 229 -21.38 -0.63 -19.04
N ARG A 230 -21.18 -1.29 -20.20
CA ARG A 230 -22.27 -1.83 -21.01
C ARG A 230 -23.07 -2.94 -20.30
N ALA A 231 -22.41 -3.76 -19.48
CA ALA A 231 -23.11 -4.82 -18.75
C ALA A 231 -24.06 -4.26 -17.67
N PHE A 232 -23.68 -3.15 -17.03
CA PHE A 232 -24.47 -2.48 -15.98
C PHE A 232 -25.41 -1.40 -16.51
N ALA A 233 -25.20 -0.85 -17.71
CA ALA A 233 -25.99 0.24 -18.29
C ALA A 233 -27.54 0.04 -18.25
N PRO A 234 -28.10 -1.19 -18.43
CA PRO A 234 -29.54 -1.41 -18.35
C PRO A 234 -30.15 -1.27 -16.95
N ARG A 235 -29.30 -1.11 -15.90
CA ARG A 235 -29.75 -1.08 -14.50
C ARG A 235 -30.11 0.34 -14.05
N LYS A 236 -31.39 0.57 -13.77
CA LYS A 236 -31.87 1.85 -13.22
C LYS A 236 -31.72 1.96 -11.70
N ASP A 237 -31.71 0.83 -11.01
CA ASP A 237 -31.61 0.65 -9.56
C ASP A 237 -30.16 0.53 -9.06
N THR A 238 -29.21 0.46 -9.97
CA THR A 238 -27.79 0.24 -9.67
C THR A 238 -26.93 1.31 -10.33
N VAL A 239 -25.97 1.84 -9.58
CA VAL A 239 -24.95 2.78 -10.05
C VAL A 239 -23.60 2.08 -10.08
N LEU A 240 -22.99 1.99 -11.25
CA LEU A 240 -21.60 1.54 -11.40
C LEU A 240 -20.67 2.76 -11.31
N VAL A 241 -19.93 2.88 -10.23
CA VAL A 241 -18.90 3.90 -10.06
C VAL A 241 -17.54 3.32 -10.46
N VAL A 242 -16.87 3.97 -11.42
CA VAL A 242 -15.54 3.53 -11.89
C VAL A 242 -14.45 4.46 -11.36
N LYS A 243 -13.60 3.95 -10.48
CA LYS A 243 -12.46 4.68 -9.92
C LYS A 243 -11.15 4.19 -10.54
N TYR A 244 -10.66 4.90 -11.53
CA TYR A 244 -9.38 4.59 -12.13
C TYR A 244 -8.21 5.04 -11.26
N HIS A 245 -7.12 4.29 -11.34
CA HIS A 245 -5.87 4.71 -10.73
C HIS A 245 -5.42 6.07 -11.33
N PRO A 246 -4.93 7.04 -10.52
CA PRO A 246 -4.54 8.38 -11.01
C PRO A 246 -3.56 8.36 -12.20
N ASN A 247 -2.70 7.34 -12.29
CA ASN A 247 -1.78 7.16 -13.42
C ASN A 247 -2.48 6.72 -14.71
N GLN A 248 -3.70 6.17 -14.63
CA GLN A 248 -4.48 5.71 -15.79
C GLN A 248 -5.28 6.86 -16.41
N ILE A 249 -5.76 7.82 -15.61
CA ILE A 249 -6.62 8.92 -16.05
C ILE A 249 -5.98 9.73 -17.19
N LYS A 250 -4.66 9.91 -17.16
CA LYS A 250 -3.92 10.68 -18.17
C LYS A 250 -3.90 10.05 -19.58
N SER A 251 -4.30 8.80 -19.73
CA SER A 251 -4.23 8.05 -21.00
C SER A 251 -5.61 7.72 -21.59
N MET A 252 -6.73 8.30 -21.08
CA MET A 252 -8.09 7.82 -21.32
C MET A 252 -8.99 8.83 -22.02
N GLU A 253 -8.60 9.35 -23.19
CA GLU A 253 -9.37 10.39 -23.92
C GLU A 253 -10.66 9.90 -24.62
N ALA A 254 -10.93 8.60 -24.70
CA ALA A 254 -12.06 8.07 -25.48
C ALA A 254 -12.79 6.89 -24.82
N GLN A 255 -13.28 7.02 -23.60
CA GLN A 255 -14.07 5.95 -22.97
C GLN A 255 -15.53 6.36 -22.77
N MET A 256 -16.43 5.36 -22.77
CA MET A 256 -17.83 5.57 -22.46
C MET A 256 -17.98 6.34 -21.14
N GLU A 257 -18.99 7.19 -21.07
CA GLU A 257 -19.35 7.89 -19.85
C GLU A 257 -19.70 6.87 -18.75
N ALA A 258 -18.81 6.75 -17.77
CA ALA A 258 -19.04 6.00 -16.54
C ALA A 258 -19.12 7.00 -15.39
N GLU A 259 -19.94 6.70 -14.40
CA GLU A 259 -19.97 7.49 -13.17
C GLU A 259 -18.63 7.37 -12.47
N LYS A 260 -17.95 8.50 -12.27
CA LYS A 260 -16.60 8.53 -11.67
C LYS A 260 -16.61 8.97 -10.22
N CYS A 261 -17.60 9.77 -9.84
CA CYS A 261 -17.73 10.39 -8.52
C CYS A 261 -16.42 11.06 -8.08
N ASP A 262 -15.79 11.86 -8.97
CA ASP A 262 -14.44 12.41 -8.78
C ASP A 262 -14.35 13.46 -7.65
N GLU A 263 -15.49 14.02 -7.21
CA GLU A 263 -15.55 14.99 -6.10
C GLU A 263 -15.28 14.35 -4.73
N VAL A 264 -15.32 13.03 -4.63
CA VAL A 264 -15.01 12.30 -3.39
C VAL A 264 -13.89 11.28 -3.62
N PRO A 265 -13.04 11.02 -2.63
CA PRO A 265 -11.97 10.00 -2.74
C PRO A 265 -12.54 8.58 -2.85
N THR A 266 -11.70 7.66 -3.33
CA THR A 266 -12.07 6.24 -3.49
C THR A 266 -12.50 5.59 -2.17
N SER A 267 -11.88 5.98 -1.05
CA SER A 267 -12.23 5.51 0.30
C SER A 267 -13.68 5.82 0.68
N VAL A 268 -14.17 7.00 0.29
CA VAL A 268 -15.58 7.40 0.50
C VAL A 268 -16.52 6.55 -0.34
N VAL A 269 -16.20 6.33 -1.62
CA VAL A 269 -17.02 5.45 -2.48
C VAL A 269 -17.00 4.01 -1.97
N LEU A 270 -15.84 3.52 -1.52
CA LEU A 270 -15.68 2.19 -0.94
C LEU A 270 -16.57 1.99 0.30
N SER A 271 -16.67 3.02 1.16
CA SER A 271 -17.50 2.96 2.37
C SER A 271 -18.99 2.79 2.06
N VAL A 272 -19.48 3.37 0.96
CA VAL A 272 -20.90 3.27 0.55
C VAL A 272 -21.20 2.13 -0.40
N ALA A 273 -20.18 1.51 -0.99
CA ALA A 273 -20.36 0.44 -1.96
C ALA A 273 -21.08 -0.77 -1.34
N ASP A 274 -22.05 -1.32 -2.06
CA ASP A 274 -22.73 -2.57 -1.73
C ASP A 274 -21.90 -3.78 -2.15
N CYS A 275 -21.05 -3.62 -3.16
CA CYS A 275 -20.00 -4.58 -3.51
C CYS A 275 -18.87 -3.90 -4.30
N VAL A 276 -17.73 -4.54 -4.34
CA VAL A 276 -16.52 -4.06 -5.00
C VAL A 276 -16.10 -5.02 -6.10
N ILE A 277 -15.88 -4.47 -7.28
CA ILE A 277 -15.25 -5.15 -8.41
C ILE A 277 -13.83 -4.62 -8.53
N THR A 278 -12.86 -5.50 -8.55
CA THR A 278 -11.46 -5.14 -8.81
C THR A 278 -10.79 -6.21 -9.66
N ASP A 279 -9.47 -6.16 -9.76
CA ASP A 279 -8.67 -7.19 -10.43
C ASP A 279 -7.49 -7.60 -9.55
N TYR A 280 -6.31 -7.07 -9.78
CA TYR A 280 -5.09 -7.39 -9.02
C TYR A 280 -4.74 -6.30 -7.99
N SER A 281 -5.68 -5.42 -7.67
CA SER A 281 -5.45 -4.27 -6.81
C SER A 281 -5.51 -4.62 -5.33
N ALA A 282 -4.68 -3.94 -4.54
CA ALA A 282 -4.71 -4.03 -3.08
C ALA A 282 -6.00 -3.46 -2.45
N ILE A 283 -6.83 -2.75 -3.23
CA ILE A 283 -8.17 -2.31 -2.77
C ILE A 283 -9.06 -3.50 -2.37
N ALA A 284 -8.75 -4.72 -2.85
CA ALA A 284 -9.39 -5.94 -2.39
C ALA A 284 -9.25 -6.13 -0.88
N ILE A 285 -8.10 -5.77 -0.30
CA ILE A 285 -7.87 -5.86 1.14
C ILE A 285 -8.61 -4.72 1.87
N GLU A 286 -8.68 -3.53 1.27
CA GLU A 286 -9.47 -2.41 1.82
C GLU A 286 -10.98 -2.74 1.81
N ALA A 287 -11.47 -3.40 0.77
CA ALA A 287 -12.84 -3.91 0.71
C ALA A 287 -13.10 -4.96 1.80
N ALA A 288 -12.15 -5.88 2.00
CA ALA A 288 -12.22 -6.90 3.04
C ALA A 288 -12.22 -6.32 4.46
N VAL A 289 -11.50 -5.21 4.71
CA VAL A 289 -11.54 -4.45 5.98
C VAL A 289 -12.95 -3.95 6.29
N LEU A 290 -13.69 -3.51 5.27
CA LEU A 290 -15.06 -3.00 5.38
C LEU A 290 -16.13 -4.09 5.20
N ASP A 291 -15.73 -5.34 5.12
CA ASP A 291 -16.63 -6.48 4.89
C ASP A 291 -17.54 -6.30 3.66
N LYS A 292 -16.96 -5.78 2.57
CA LYS A 292 -17.68 -5.57 1.32
C LYS A 292 -17.58 -6.80 0.42
N PRO A 293 -18.70 -7.34 -0.10
CA PRO A 293 -18.65 -8.40 -1.10
C PRO A 293 -17.69 -8.06 -2.24
N LEU A 294 -16.74 -8.95 -2.51
CA LEU A 294 -15.60 -8.72 -3.38
C LEU A 294 -15.67 -9.62 -4.62
N TYR A 295 -15.63 -9.00 -5.81
CA TYR A 295 -15.60 -9.68 -7.09
C TYR A 295 -14.36 -9.30 -7.88
N PHE A 296 -13.78 -10.27 -8.61
CA PHE A 296 -12.61 -10.05 -9.45
C PHE A 296 -12.99 -10.15 -10.92
N TYR A 297 -12.67 -9.10 -11.68
CA TYR A 297 -12.83 -9.07 -13.13
C TYR A 297 -11.47 -9.24 -13.80
N LEU A 298 -11.12 -10.49 -14.14
CA LEU A 298 -9.79 -10.89 -14.62
C LEU A 298 -9.80 -11.12 -16.14
N PHE A 299 -10.25 -10.15 -16.92
CA PHE A 299 -10.40 -10.26 -18.39
C PHE A 299 -9.05 -10.42 -19.12
N ASP A 300 -7.92 -10.10 -18.49
CA ASP A 300 -6.57 -10.16 -19.05
C ASP A 300 -5.62 -11.02 -18.18
N TYR A 301 -6.14 -12.05 -17.52
CA TYR A 301 -5.42 -12.82 -16.49
C TYR A 301 -4.09 -13.39 -16.98
N GLU A 302 -4.09 -14.14 -18.09
CA GLU A 302 -2.88 -14.76 -18.66
C GLU A 302 -1.85 -13.71 -19.08
N ASP A 303 -2.31 -12.64 -19.74
CA ASP A 303 -1.45 -11.52 -20.13
C ASP A 303 -0.80 -10.86 -18.90
N TYR A 304 -1.59 -10.62 -17.86
CA TYR A 304 -1.09 -10.01 -16.62
C TYR A 304 -0.09 -10.92 -15.89
N LEU A 305 -0.37 -12.21 -15.78
CA LEU A 305 0.55 -13.19 -15.20
C LEU A 305 1.90 -13.20 -15.90
N SER A 306 1.89 -13.20 -17.24
CA SER A 306 3.12 -13.25 -18.05
C SER A 306 4.00 -12.02 -17.84
N HIS A 307 3.42 -10.82 -17.75
CA HIS A 307 4.14 -9.56 -17.69
C HIS A 307 4.53 -9.13 -16.28
N ASN A 308 3.67 -9.32 -15.30
CA ASN A 308 3.89 -8.86 -13.93
C ASN A 308 4.03 -10.01 -12.93
N GLY A 309 3.13 -10.97 -12.99
CA GLY A 309 2.97 -12.06 -12.03
C GLY A 309 2.21 -11.67 -10.77
N LEU A 310 1.62 -12.67 -10.15
CA LEU A 310 0.84 -12.58 -8.92
C LEU A 310 1.51 -13.41 -7.82
N ASN A 311 1.30 -13.02 -6.59
CA ASN A 311 1.66 -13.77 -5.38
C ASN A 311 0.47 -14.59 -4.87
N VAL A 312 -0.75 -14.11 -5.12
CA VAL A 312 -2.00 -14.76 -4.71
C VAL A 312 -2.71 -15.28 -5.95
N ASN A 313 -3.10 -16.54 -5.92
CA ASN A 313 -3.92 -17.15 -6.96
C ASN A 313 -5.39 -16.86 -6.66
N LEU A 314 -5.89 -15.72 -7.14
CA LEU A 314 -7.25 -15.26 -6.87
C LEU A 314 -8.35 -16.26 -7.27
N PRO A 315 -8.24 -17.00 -8.39
CA PRO A 315 -9.17 -18.07 -8.74
C PRO A 315 -9.27 -19.19 -7.69
N ASP A 316 -8.19 -19.53 -7.00
CA ASP A 316 -8.18 -20.57 -5.97
C ASP A 316 -8.70 -20.02 -4.64
N GLU A 317 -8.38 -18.76 -4.31
CA GLU A 317 -8.81 -18.14 -3.05
C GLU A 317 -10.32 -17.83 -3.03
N LEU A 318 -10.88 -17.40 -4.15
CA LEU A 318 -12.28 -16.95 -4.27
C LEU A 318 -12.90 -17.44 -5.59
N PRO A 319 -13.06 -18.76 -5.78
CA PRO A 319 -13.40 -19.36 -7.08
C PRO A 319 -14.76 -18.90 -7.63
N GLN A 320 -15.72 -18.61 -6.76
CA GLN A 320 -17.04 -18.12 -7.17
C GLN A 320 -17.13 -16.61 -7.36
N SER A 321 -16.06 -15.87 -7.06
CA SER A 321 -16.00 -14.40 -7.18
C SER A 321 -15.13 -13.94 -8.36
N VAL A 322 -14.51 -14.85 -9.12
CA VAL A 322 -13.64 -14.54 -10.27
C VAL A 322 -14.38 -14.70 -11.59
N TYR A 323 -14.33 -13.67 -12.43
CA TYR A 323 -15.00 -13.62 -13.73
C TYR A 323 -14.10 -13.03 -14.80
N THR A 324 -14.14 -13.61 -16.00
CA THR A 324 -13.49 -13.05 -17.21
C THR A 324 -14.50 -12.34 -18.13
N SER A 325 -15.80 -12.57 -17.92
CA SER A 325 -16.90 -11.96 -18.68
C SER A 325 -17.66 -10.93 -17.83
N ALA A 326 -17.76 -9.70 -18.31
CA ALA A 326 -18.52 -8.62 -17.65
C ALA A 326 -20.02 -8.97 -17.51
N LYS A 327 -20.62 -9.67 -18.49
CA LYS A 327 -22.02 -10.11 -18.43
C LYS A 327 -22.23 -11.18 -17.34
N ALA A 328 -21.30 -12.14 -17.21
CA ALA A 328 -21.39 -13.16 -16.18
C ALA A 328 -21.21 -12.55 -14.78
N LEU A 329 -20.30 -11.61 -14.63
CA LEU A 329 -20.08 -10.84 -13.41
C LEU A 329 -21.33 -10.05 -13.00
N GLU A 330 -21.91 -9.26 -13.92
CA GLU A 330 -23.19 -8.54 -13.66
C GLU A 330 -24.29 -9.48 -13.20
N LYS A 331 -24.45 -10.62 -13.89
CA LYS A 331 -25.45 -11.63 -13.53
C LYS A 331 -25.22 -12.15 -12.10
N ALA A 332 -23.99 -12.47 -11.72
CA ALA A 332 -23.65 -12.94 -10.38
C ALA A 332 -23.99 -11.89 -9.32
N ILE A 333 -23.59 -10.63 -9.51
CA ILE A 333 -23.89 -9.52 -8.60
C ILE A 333 -25.40 -9.29 -8.46
N ARG A 334 -26.13 -9.38 -9.58
CA ARG A 334 -27.58 -9.21 -9.60
C ARG A 334 -28.34 -10.33 -8.90
N THR A 335 -27.88 -11.57 -9.05
CA THR A 335 -28.53 -12.74 -8.46
C THR A 335 -28.06 -13.02 -7.03
N GLY A 336 -27.12 -12.21 -6.50
CA GLY A 336 -26.55 -12.43 -5.16
C GLY A 336 -25.69 -13.70 -5.05
N ARG A 337 -25.16 -14.20 -6.19
CA ARG A 337 -24.28 -15.37 -6.17
C ARG A 337 -22.92 -14.97 -5.58
N TYR A 338 -22.68 -15.44 -4.37
CA TYR A 338 -21.49 -15.13 -3.60
C TYR A 338 -21.15 -16.25 -2.64
N ASP A 339 -19.89 -16.58 -2.51
CA ASP A 339 -19.40 -17.59 -1.58
C ASP A 339 -18.92 -16.88 -0.31
N THR A 340 -19.80 -16.84 0.69
CA THR A 340 -19.51 -16.15 1.94
C THR A 340 -18.45 -16.89 2.75
N GLU A 341 -18.42 -18.22 2.71
CA GLU A 341 -17.45 -19.04 3.46
C GLU A 341 -16.03 -18.80 2.93
N ALA A 342 -15.83 -18.95 1.61
CA ALA A 342 -14.53 -18.66 1.00
C ALA A 342 -14.09 -17.20 1.21
N TYR A 343 -15.04 -16.27 1.29
CA TYR A 343 -14.72 -14.88 1.58
C TYR A 343 -14.26 -14.64 3.02
N GLU A 344 -14.91 -15.27 4.00
CA GLU A 344 -14.46 -15.19 5.39
C GLU A 344 -13.08 -15.82 5.56
N GLU A 345 -12.80 -16.98 4.94
CA GLU A 345 -11.47 -17.57 4.92
C GLU A 345 -10.42 -16.61 4.29
N PHE A 346 -10.79 -15.95 3.19
CA PHE A 346 -9.93 -14.93 2.58
C PHE A 346 -9.64 -13.77 3.54
N ARG A 347 -10.65 -13.30 4.26
CA ARG A 347 -10.48 -12.23 5.26
C ARG A 347 -9.57 -12.66 6.41
N GLU A 348 -9.82 -13.82 7.00
CA GLU A 348 -9.00 -14.37 8.09
C GLU A 348 -7.54 -14.54 7.67
N LYS A 349 -7.30 -15.01 6.45
CA LYS A 349 -5.98 -15.26 5.90
C LYS A 349 -5.20 -13.98 5.60
N TYR A 350 -5.85 -12.96 5.02
CA TYR A 350 -5.17 -11.82 4.42
C TYR A 350 -5.31 -10.51 5.20
N LEU A 351 -6.23 -10.40 6.14
CA LEU A 351 -6.29 -9.24 7.03
C LEU A 351 -5.25 -9.35 8.14
N PRO A 352 -4.65 -8.23 8.59
CA PRO A 352 -3.80 -8.22 9.77
C PRO A 352 -4.66 -8.36 11.03
N ASP A 353 -3.99 -8.48 12.20
CA ASP A 353 -4.67 -8.37 13.48
C ASP A 353 -5.40 -7.03 13.60
N MET A 354 -6.73 -7.10 13.60
CA MET A 354 -7.64 -5.95 13.64
C MET A 354 -7.96 -5.50 15.08
N SER A 355 -7.35 -6.10 16.10
CA SER A 355 -7.47 -5.68 17.50
C SER A 355 -6.76 -4.35 17.74
N GLY A 356 -7.50 -3.32 18.11
CA GLY A 356 -6.97 -1.96 18.26
C GLY A 356 -6.60 -1.30 16.93
N ARG A 357 -6.01 -0.11 17.04
CA ARG A 357 -5.70 0.75 15.88
C ARG A 357 -4.28 0.48 15.34
N ALA A 358 -4.16 0.26 14.04
CA ALA A 358 -2.87 0.16 13.34
C ALA A 358 -2.03 1.43 13.52
N THR A 359 -2.68 2.60 13.43
CA THR A 359 -2.06 3.91 13.63
C THR A 359 -1.38 4.02 14.99
N ASP A 360 -2.05 3.56 16.06
CA ASP A 360 -1.52 3.60 17.43
C ASP A 360 -0.34 2.65 17.60
N LYS A 361 -0.43 1.45 17.04
CA LYS A 361 0.63 0.45 17.08
C LYS A 361 1.89 0.97 16.38
N ILE A 362 1.75 1.60 15.20
CA ILE A 362 2.88 2.17 14.46
C ILE A 362 3.44 3.42 15.16
N ALA A 363 2.58 4.31 15.69
CA ALA A 363 3.01 5.48 16.45
C ALA A 363 3.82 5.08 17.69
N ASN A 364 3.36 4.08 18.45
CA ASN A 364 4.08 3.55 19.61
C ASN A 364 5.43 2.92 19.24
N LEU A 365 5.52 2.21 18.11
CA LEU A 365 6.80 1.72 17.59
C LEU A 365 7.77 2.88 17.31
N ILE A 366 7.31 3.93 16.63
CA ILE A 366 8.12 5.10 16.29
C ILE A 366 8.60 5.81 17.57
N ILE A 367 7.71 6.08 18.50
CA ILE A 367 8.02 6.74 19.77
C ILE A 367 8.97 5.86 20.60
N GLY A 368 8.73 4.57 20.66
CA GLY A 368 9.64 3.62 21.30
C GLY A 368 11.06 3.69 20.75
N CYS A 369 11.23 3.79 19.42
CA CYS A 369 12.53 3.99 18.77
C CYS A 369 13.15 5.37 19.03
N MET A 370 12.35 6.40 19.33
CA MET A 370 12.86 7.73 19.69
C MET A 370 13.41 7.77 21.11
N GLU A 371 12.76 7.12 22.03
CA GLU A 371 13.01 7.21 23.48
C GLU A 371 13.98 6.15 24.00
N ASN A 372 14.09 5.02 23.33
CA ASN A 372 14.92 3.88 23.73
C ASN A 372 15.95 3.51 22.67
N ASP A 373 16.81 2.53 22.96
CA ASP A 373 17.58 1.88 21.91
C ASP A 373 16.62 1.26 20.89
N LYS A 374 16.88 1.49 19.59
CA LYS A 374 15.96 1.06 18.54
C LYS A 374 15.79 -0.47 18.49
N HIS A 375 16.84 -1.21 18.78
CA HIS A 375 16.80 -2.68 18.72
C HIS A 375 15.95 -3.27 19.85
N ASP A 376 16.02 -2.65 21.05
CA ASP A 376 15.20 -3.06 22.19
C ASP A 376 13.73 -2.70 21.96
N ALA A 377 13.44 -1.50 21.44
CA ALA A 377 12.10 -1.07 21.12
C ALA A 377 11.45 -1.99 20.05
N ILE A 378 12.18 -2.29 18.98
CA ILE A 378 11.71 -3.15 17.89
C ILE A 378 11.51 -4.60 18.40
N ARG A 379 12.49 -5.15 19.11
CA ARG A 379 12.40 -6.51 19.67
C ARG A 379 11.19 -6.68 20.57
N LYS A 380 10.95 -5.72 21.46
CA LYS A 380 9.80 -5.73 22.37
C LYS A 380 8.48 -5.84 21.61
N ILE A 381 8.30 -5.02 20.57
CA ILE A 381 7.05 -4.97 19.80
C ILE A 381 6.85 -6.23 18.94
N ILE A 382 7.91 -6.70 18.27
CA ILE A 382 7.82 -7.94 17.46
C ILE A 382 7.59 -9.17 18.34
N SER A 383 8.22 -9.25 19.51
CA SER A 383 7.96 -10.35 20.44
C SER A 383 6.53 -10.38 21.00
N GLN A 384 5.94 -9.20 21.24
CA GLN A 384 4.53 -9.09 21.62
C GLN A 384 3.60 -9.59 20.51
N GLN A 385 3.88 -9.28 19.25
CA GLN A 385 3.12 -9.79 18.11
C GLN A 385 3.20 -11.33 18.02
N ALA A 386 4.36 -11.93 18.25
CA ALA A 386 4.54 -13.38 18.24
C ALA A 386 3.73 -14.09 19.33
N ALA A 387 3.66 -13.51 20.52
CA ALA A 387 2.88 -14.04 21.64
C ALA A 387 1.37 -14.03 21.38
N VAL A 388 0.82 -12.99 20.74
CA VAL A 388 -0.57 -12.91 20.34
C VAL A 388 -0.92 -13.95 19.26
N GLY A 389 0.00 -14.19 18.31
CA GLY A 389 -0.19 -15.18 17.25
C GLY A 389 -0.27 -16.60 17.76
N SER A 390 0.58 -16.98 18.73
CA SER A 390 0.58 -18.35 19.31
C SER A 390 -0.69 -18.66 20.10
N THR A 391 -1.37 -17.67 20.64
CA THR A 391 -2.66 -17.81 21.34
C THR A 391 -3.84 -18.00 20.38
N LEU A 392 -3.75 -17.53 19.16
CA LEU A 392 -4.76 -17.74 18.12
C LEU A 392 -4.63 -19.16 17.51
N ASP A 393 -3.41 -19.58 17.16
CA ASP A 393 -3.15 -20.92 16.61
C ASP A 393 -3.52 -22.04 17.59
N SER A 394 -3.40 -21.81 18.92
CA SER A 394 -3.80 -22.78 19.94
C SER A 394 -5.33 -22.92 20.12
N LYS A 395 -6.12 -21.94 19.73
CA LYS A 395 -7.60 -22.02 19.77
C LYS A 395 -8.18 -22.77 18.58
N ASP A 396 -7.52 -22.76 17.44
CA ASP A 396 -7.97 -23.50 16.25
C ASP A 396 -7.67 -25.01 16.37
N THR A 397 -6.62 -25.40 17.13
CA THR A 397 -6.31 -26.81 17.39
C THR A 397 -7.30 -27.50 18.37
N VAL A 398 -8.17 -26.75 19.04
CA VAL A 398 -9.18 -27.28 19.99
C VAL A 398 -10.56 -27.44 19.35
N ARG A 399 -10.73 -27.04 18.08
CA ARG A 399 -11.98 -27.11 17.32
C ARG A 399 -12.04 -28.21 16.25
N THR A 400 -11.04 -29.09 16.19
CA THR A 400 -11.05 -30.30 15.33
C THR A 400 -11.42 -31.57 16.11
#